data_7105a895255d037de2488d2d639e4f5b
#
_entry.id   7105a895255d037de2488d2d639e4f5b
#
_cell.length_a   1.000
_cell.length_b   1.000
_cell.length_c   1.000
_cell.angle_alpha   90.00
_cell.angle_beta   90.00
_cell.angle_gamma   90.00
#
_symmetry.space_group_name_H-M   'P 1'
#
loop_
_entity.id
_entity.type
_entity.pdbx_description
1 polymer ?
#
loop_
_entity_poly.entity_id
_entity_poly.type
_entity_poly.pdbx_seq_one_letter_code
_entity_poly.pdbx_strand_id
1 'polypeptide(L)'
;MSHRDWPAWAAAGVVAATALAQIVVAAEYLTVEQAQKSLFPSADRFDEVVLALSPAQKQEVASRAGPQPPHRSLRSWKAFQGSTLLGHVFVDEVVGRQDFITYAAGIDTAGRLGPLEVLAYRESHGGEVRNEAWRRQFSGRESLDQLRFEADIKNIAGATLSCGHVTEGVRWLVALWEVSLRSDTAPQGLRSRQAGSEWLRALLHH
;
A
#
# COMPACT_ATOMS: atom_id res chain seq x y z
N MET A 1 -19.92 11.10 -84.04
CA MET A 1 -19.27 12.38 -83.94
C MET A 1 -19.41 12.84 -82.53
N SER A 2 -18.31 13.26 -81.94
CA SER A 2 -18.16 13.81 -80.62
C SER A 2 -18.17 12.82 -79.47
N HIS A 3 -17.01 12.22 -79.23
CA HIS A 3 -16.64 11.57 -77.94
C HIS A 3 -16.49 12.65 -76.89
N ARG A 4 -17.17 12.52 -75.79
CA ARG A 4 -16.90 13.29 -74.57
C ARG A 4 -16.08 12.42 -73.63
N ASP A 5 -14.78 12.67 -73.59
CA ASP A 5 -13.86 12.12 -72.64
C ASP A 5 -14.18 12.67 -71.25
N TRP A 6 -14.51 11.76 -70.33
CA TRP A 6 -14.70 12.05 -68.93
C TRP A 6 -13.40 11.77 -68.23
N PRO A 7 -12.72 12.75 -67.63
CA PRO A 7 -11.56 12.49 -66.89
C PRO A 7 -11.93 11.82 -65.54
N ALA A 8 -11.42 10.61 -65.35
CA ALA A 8 -11.54 9.85 -64.07
C ALA A 8 -10.70 10.51 -62.99
N TRP A 9 -11.28 11.36 -62.20
CA TRP A 9 -10.71 11.78 -60.92
C TRP A 9 -11.20 10.80 -59.87
N ALA A 10 -10.53 9.68 -59.73
CA ALA A 10 -10.64 8.82 -58.55
C ALA A 10 -9.90 9.51 -57.40
N ALA A 11 -10.60 10.32 -56.65
CA ALA A 11 -10.11 10.85 -55.40
C ALA A 11 -10.05 9.70 -54.37
N ALA A 12 -8.88 9.07 -54.25
CA ALA A 12 -8.58 8.19 -53.14
C ALA A 12 -8.47 9.04 -51.87
N GLY A 13 -9.59 9.14 -51.15
CA GLY A 13 -9.59 9.71 -49.81
C GLY A 13 -8.83 8.80 -48.88
N VAL A 14 -7.57 9.14 -48.60
CA VAL A 14 -6.84 8.54 -47.51
C VAL A 14 -7.42 9.07 -46.20
N VAL A 15 -8.30 8.30 -45.58
CA VAL A 15 -8.70 8.53 -44.20
C VAL A 15 -7.53 8.11 -43.31
N ALA A 16 -6.69 9.08 -42.99
CA ALA A 16 -5.69 8.91 -41.93
C ALA A 16 -6.43 8.80 -40.60
N ALA A 17 -6.69 7.58 -40.19
CA ALA A 17 -7.13 7.30 -38.82
C ALA A 17 -5.97 7.63 -37.88
N THR A 18 -5.94 8.86 -37.38
CA THR A 18 -5.09 9.24 -36.26
C THR A 18 -5.60 8.51 -35.02
N ALA A 19 -5.02 7.36 -34.71
CA ALA A 19 -5.18 6.73 -33.44
C ALA A 19 -4.59 7.68 -32.40
N LEU A 20 -5.43 8.45 -31.73
CA LEU A 20 -5.06 9.18 -30.53
C LEU A 20 -4.77 8.12 -29.48
N ALA A 21 -3.51 7.75 -29.33
CA ALA A 21 -3.05 7.02 -28.15
C ALA A 21 -3.40 7.89 -26.95
N GLN A 22 -4.42 7.50 -26.21
CA GLN A 22 -4.71 8.10 -24.91
C GLN A 22 -3.54 7.76 -24.01
N ILE A 23 -2.66 8.73 -23.79
CA ILE A 23 -1.63 8.64 -22.76
C ILE A 23 -2.42 8.65 -21.44
N VAL A 24 -2.59 7.47 -20.84
CA VAL A 24 -3.05 7.37 -19.46
C VAL A 24 -1.93 7.96 -18.60
N VAL A 25 -2.07 9.24 -18.30
CA VAL A 25 -1.17 9.90 -17.35
C VAL A 25 -1.55 9.34 -15.98
N ALA A 26 -0.61 8.60 -15.37
CA ALA A 26 -0.73 8.21 -13.98
C ALA A 26 -0.95 9.49 -13.16
N ALA A 27 -2.10 9.61 -12.51
CA ALA A 27 -2.33 10.74 -11.63
C ALA A 27 -1.59 10.47 -10.31
N GLU A 28 -0.52 11.19 -10.09
CA GLU A 28 0.16 11.27 -8.79
C GLU A 28 -0.57 12.33 -7.95
N TYR A 29 -0.98 11.96 -6.75
CA TYR A 29 -1.79 12.81 -5.86
C TYR A 29 -0.98 13.33 -4.67
N LEU A 30 -0.07 12.51 -4.15
CA LEU A 30 0.76 12.81 -3.00
C LEU A 30 2.17 12.28 -3.22
N THR A 31 3.17 13.04 -2.81
CA THR A 31 4.53 12.49 -2.66
C THR A 31 4.62 11.63 -1.41
N VAL A 32 5.68 10.83 -1.30
CA VAL A 32 5.95 10.02 -0.10
C VAL A 32 6.06 10.92 1.13
N GLU A 33 6.75 12.04 1.03
CA GLU A 33 6.95 13.01 2.12
C GLU A 33 5.63 13.64 2.57
N GLN A 34 4.74 13.95 1.63
CA GLN A 34 3.40 14.47 1.95
C GLN A 34 2.56 13.42 2.68
N ALA A 35 2.61 12.15 2.23
CA ALA A 35 1.92 11.06 2.91
C ALA A 35 2.49 10.80 4.31
N GLN A 36 3.81 10.82 4.48
CA GLN A 36 4.47 10.71 5.79
C GLN A 36 3.96 11.78 6.77
N LYS A 37 3.91 13.04 6.32
CA LYS A 37 3.43 14.16 7.14
C LYS A 37 1.93 14.09 7.42
N SER A 38 1.12 13.57 6.49
CA SER A 38 -0.30 13.33 6.71
C SER A 38 -0.53 12.26 7.77
N LEU A 39 0.23 11.15 7.70
CA LEU A 39 0.08 10.00 8.60
C LEU A 39 0.63 10.28 10.02
N PHE A 40 1.73 11.02 10.12
CA PHE A 40 2.34 11.41 11.39
C PHE A 40 2.66 12.91 11.42
N PRO A 41 1.65 13.77 11.62
CA PRO A 41 1.84 15.24 11.55
C PRO A 41 2.84 15.78 12.58
N SER A 42 2.96 15.14 13.74
CA SER A 42 3.89 15.52 14.80
C SER A 42 5.31 14.99 14.62
N ALA A 43 5.55 14.13 13.61
CA ALA A 43 6.90 13.64 13.34
C ALA A 43 7.79 14.75 12.75
N ASP A 44 9.00 14.85 13.26
CA ASP A 44 10.04 15.75 12.74
C ASP A 44 11.07 15.02 11.84
N ARG A 45 11.14 13.68 11.95
CA ARG A 45 12.08 12.85 11.19
C ARG A 45 11.45 11.52 10.76
N PHE A 46 11.83 11.07 9.55
CA PHE A 46 11.47 9.77 8.99
C PHE A 46 12.75 9.05 8.54
N ASP A 47 13.07 7.95 9.22
CA ASP A 47 14.26 7.15 8.93
C ASP A 47 13.84 5.93 8.11
N GLU A 48 14.36 5.79 6.89
CA GLU A 48 14.05 4.65 6.02
C GLU A 48 14.58 3.34 6.63
N VAL A 49 13.76 2.30 6.57
CA VAL A 49 14.06 0.97 7.12
C VAL A 49 13.93 -0.07 6.02
N VAL A 50 15.01 -0.82 5.79
CA VAL A 50 14.97 -1.98 4.91
C VAL A 50 14.47 -3.18 5.71
N LEU A 51 13.30 -3.71 5.32
CA LEU A 51 12.70 -4.87 5.97
C LEU A 51 13.25 -6.17 5.36
N ALA A 52 14.19 -6.80 6.05
CA ALA A 52 14.74 -8.09 5.69
C ALA A 52 14.06 -9.20 6.51
N LEU A 53 12.96 -9.75 6.00
CA LEU A 53 12.27 -10.86 6.66
C LEU A 53 13.01 -12.18 6.45
N SER A 54 13.20 -12.93 7.54
CA SER A 54 13.65 -14.31 7.47
C SER A 54 12.60 -15.22 6.81
N PRO A 55 12.96 -16.39 6.30
CA PRO A 55 11.99 -17.35 5.75
C PRO A 55 10.86 -17.68 6.74
N ALA A 56 11.17 -17.86 8.01
CA ALA A 56 10.20 -18.14 9.06
C ALA A 56 9.22 -16.96 9.27
N GLN A 57 9.71 -15.73 9.28
CA GLN A 57 8.86 -14.54 9.37
C GLN A 57 7.96 -14.38 8.15
N LYS A 58 8.46 -14.65 6.95
CA LYS A 58 7.64 -14.65 5.71
C LYS A 58 6.50 -15.65 5.80
N GLN A 59 6.80 -16.87 6.28
CA GLN A 59 5.80 -17.90 6.48
C GLN A 59 4.76 -17.50 7.54
N GLU A 60 5.21 -16.91 8.63
CA GLU A 60 4.33 -16.44 9.70
C GLU A 60 3.39 -15.33 9.22
N VAL A 61 3.89 -14.33 8.47
CA VAL A 61 3.06 -13.29 7.85
C VAL A 61 2.04 -13.91 6.90
N ALA A 62 2.46 -14.84 6.04
CA ALA A 62 1.58 -15.52 5.09
C ALA A 62 0.51 -16.37 5.79
N SER A 63 0.82 -17.00 6.93
CA SER A 63 -0.16 -17.77 7.69
C SER A 63 -1.26 -16.90 8.31
N ARG A 64 -0.94 -15.65 8.65
CA ARG A 64 -1.88 -14.69 9.26
C ARG A 64 -2.71 -13.92 8.25
N ALA A 65 -2.09 -13.41 7.21
CA ALA A 65 -2.71 -12.47 6.26
C ALA A 65 -2.98 -13.07 4.88
N GLY A 66 -2.55 -14.31 4.64
CA GLY A 66 -2.57 -14.93 3.31
C GLY A 66 -1.24 -14.72 2.57
N PRO A 67 -1.12 -15.31 1.36
CA PRO A 67 0.10 -15.19 0.56
C PRO A 67 0.44 -13.74 0.27
N GLN A 68 1.74 -13.45 0.15
CA GLN A 68 2.19 -12.11 -0.24
C GLN A 68 1.58 -11.75 -1.60
N PRO A 69 0.93 -10.60 -1.74
CA PRO A 69 0.47 -10.12 -3.03
C PRO A 69 1.61 -10.05 -4.05
N PRO A 70 1.38 -10.42 -5.31
CA PRO A 70 2.40 -10.36 -6.35
C PRO A 70 2.84 -8.91 -6.60
N HIS A 71 4.09 -8.73 -7.01
CA HIS A 71 4.66 -7.44 -7.46
C HIS A 71 4.63 -6.32 -6.43
N ARG A 72 5.02 -6.59 -5.19
CA ARG A 72 5.11 -5.55 -4.16
C ARG A 72 6.37 -4.71 -4.28
N SER A 73 6.17 -3.41 -4.24
CA SER A 73 7.23 -2.41 -4.03
C SER A 73 7.05 -1.82 -2.63
N LEU A 74 7.48 -2.56 -1.60
CA LEU A 74 7.32 -2.13 -0.21
C LEU A 74 8.52 -1.28 0.24
N ARG A 75 8.25 -0.05 0.66
CA ARG A 75 9.19 0.82 1.37
C ARG A 75 8.65 1.13 2.75
N SER A 76 9.52 1.31 3.73
CA SER A 76 9.12 1.60 5.09
C SER A 76 10.02 2.60 5.79
N TRP A 77 9.45 3.35 6.75
CA TRP A 77 10.15 4.34 7.56
C TRP A 77 9.69 4.27 9.01
N LYS A 78 10.59 4.59 9.92
CA LYS A 78 10.28 4.91 11.30
C LYS A 78 10.00 6.41 11.42
N ALA A 79 8.87 6.77 11.99
CA ALA A 79 8.47 8.15 12.25
C ALA A 79 8.87 8.53 13.69
N PHE A 80 9.59 9.63 13.85
CA PHE A 80 10.07 10.11 15.14
C PHE A 80 9.61 11.52 15.44
N GLN A 81 9.45 11.82 16.74
CA GLN A 81 9.40 13.16 17.28
C GLN A 81 10.55 13.30 18.29
N GLY A 82 11.58 14.05 17.92
CA GLY A 82 12.86 14.04 18.64
C GLY A 82 13.47 12.63 18.69
N SER A 83 13.59 12.06 19.88
CA SER A 83 14.05 10.67 20.08
C SER A 83 12.92 9.65 20.23
N THR A 84 11.67 10.10 20.28
CA THR A 84 10.52 9.23 20.52
C THR A 84 10.02 8.64 19.21
N LEU A 85 9.97 7.30 19.13
CA LEU A 85 9.33 6.60 18.03
C LEU A 85 7.81 6.75 18.14
N LEU A 86 7.17 7.29 17.07
CA LEU A 86 5.73 7.43 16.99
C LEU A 86 5.07 6.22 16.31
N GLY A 87 5.76 5.60 15.36
CA GLY A 87 5.26 4.47 14.60
C GLY A 87 6.05 4.24 13.32
N HIS A 88 5.42 3.53 12.40
CA HIS A 88 6.01 3.14 11.12
C HIS A 88 5.10 3.60 9.97
N VAL A 89 5.71 4.11 8.91
CA VAL A 89 5.05 4.41 7.64
C VAL A 89 5.44 3.34 6.64
N PHE A 90 4.47 2.85 5.90
CA PHE A 90 4.65 1.93 4.79
C PHE A 90 4.13 2.57 3.52
N VAL A 91 4.88 2.47 2.43
CA VAL A 91 4.41 2.75 1.08
C VAL A 91 4.48 1.45 0.30
N ASP A 92 3.36 1.06 -0.25
CA ASP A 92 3.18 -0.25 -0.88
C ASP A 92 2.36 -0.12 -2.17
N GLU A 93 2.44 -1.12 -3.02
CA GLU A 93 1.70 -1.20 -4.27
C GLU A 93 0.88 -2.48 -4.32
N VAL A 94 -0.35 -2.36 -4.76
CA VAL A 94 -1.21 -3.49 -5.09
C VAL A 94 -1.70 -3.35 -6.52
N VAL A 95 -1.95 -4.47 -7.17
CA VAL A 95 -2.59 -4.46 -8.49
C VAL A 95 -4.07 -4.15 -8.27
N GLY A 96 -4.59 -3.14 -8.94
CA GLY A 96 -6.03 -2.87 -9.00
C GLY A 96 -6.70 -3.88 -9.92
N ARG A 97 -7.30 -3.41 -11.00
CA ARG A 97 -7.85 -4.28 -12.04
C ARG A 97 -6.82 -4.62 -13.13
N GLN A 98 -6.03 -3.64 -13.56
CA GLN A 98 -5.05 -3.76 -14.65
C GLN A 98 -3.72 -3.10 -14.31
N ASP A 99 -3.74 -2.07 -13.47
CA ASP A 99 -2.60 -1.24 -13.12
C ASP A 99 -2.37 -1.20 -11.62
N PHE A 100 -1.32 -0.49 -11.19
CA PHE A 100 -0.94 -0.41 -9.79
C PHE A 100 -1.66 0.73 -9.06
N ILE A 101 -1.98 0.46 -7.81
CA ILE A 101 -2.43 1.44 -6.82
C ILE A 101 -1.31 1.57 -5.80
N THR A 102 -0.67 2.75 -5.75
CA THR A 102 0.34 3.07 -4.74
C THR A 102 -0.35 3.74 -3.57
N TYR A 103 -0.20 3.19 -2.37
CA TYR A 103 -0.81 3.72 -1.16
C TYR A 103 0.17 3.75 0.01
N ALA A 104 -0.10 4.60 1.00
CA ALA A 104 0.62 4.63 2.26
C ALA A 104 -0.28 4.29 3.44
N ALA A 105 0.29 3.60 4.41
CA ALA A 105 -0.33 3.27 5.68
C ALA A 105 0.60 3.63 6.84
N GLY A 106 0.06 4.22 7.90
CA GLY A 106 0.76 4.45 9.15
C GLY A 106 0.29 3.46 10.22
N ILE A 107 1.21 2.88 10.97
CA ILE A 107 0.92 2.04 12.14
C ILE A 107 1.65 2.64 13.32
N ASP A 108 0.91 3.03 14.37
CA ASP A 108 1.51 3.60 15.58
C ASP A 108 2.23 2.53 16.44
N THR A 109 2.89 2.96 17.49
CA THR A 109 3.62 2.05 18.40
C THR A 109 2.71 1.10 19.17
N ALA A 110 1.39 1.37 19.23
CA ALA A 110 0.42 0.47 19.85
C ALA A 110 -0.14 -0.56 18.84
N GLY A 111 0.17 -0.41 17.55
CA GLY A 111 -0.32 -1.27 16.47
C GLY A 111 -1.58 -0.77 15.79
N ARG A 112 -1.99 0.47 16.05
CA ARG A 112 -3.20 1.05 15.46
C ARG A 112 -2.88 1.65 14.10
N LEU A 113 -3.72 1.31 13.12
CA LEU A 113 -3.70 1.94 11.81
C LEU A 113 -4.19 3.40 11.89
N GLY A 114 -3.48 4.28 11.19
CA GLY A 114 -3.99 5.60 10.80
C GLY A 114 -4.92 5.50 9.57
N PRO A 115 -5.37 6.65 9.04
CA PRO A 115 -6.03 6.69 7.75
C PRO A 115 -5.05 6.24 6.65
N LEU A 116 -5.59 5.69 5.56
CA LEU A 116 -4.76 5.40 4.39
C LEU A 116 -4.62 6.65 3.52
N GLU A 117 -3.48 6.75 2.82
CA GLU A 117 -3.29 7.73 1.76
C GLU A 117 -3.04 7.02 0.41
N VAL A 118 -3.72 7.46 -0.65
CA VAL A 118 -3.46 6.98 -2.01
C VAL A 118 -2.51 7.95 -2.68
N LEU A 119 -1.31 7.48 -3.04
CA LEU A 119 -0.26 8.30 -3.62
C LEU A 119 -0.39 8.38 -5.14
N ALA A 120 -0.64 7.23 -5.77
CA ALA A 120 -0.82 7.16 -7.21
C ALA A 120 -1.91 6.15 -7.58
N TYR A 121 -2.68 6.49 -8.61
CA TYR A 121 -3.71 5.65 -9.16
C TYR A 121 -3.62 5.70 -10.68
N ARG A 122 -3.35 4.56 -11.31
CA ARG A 122 -3.09 4.49 -12.76
C ARG A 122 -4.23 3.86 -13.54
N GLU A 123 -5.25 3.40 -12.84
CA GLU A 123 -6.42 2.76 -13.46
C GLU A 123 -7.43 3.79 -14.00
N SER A 124 -8.12 3.43 -15.05
CA SER A 124 -9.21 4.25 -15.61
C SER A 124 -10.52 4.17 -14.82
N HIS A 125 -10.68 3.13 -13.98
CA HIS A 125 -11.89 2.87 -13.17
C HIS A 125 -11.50 2.45 -11.74
N GLY A 126 -12.41 2.64 -10.79
CA GLY A 126 -12.17 2.25 -9.39
C GLY A 126 -11.44 3.31 -8.57
N GLY A 127 -11.31 4.53 -9.10
CA GLY A 127 -10.66 5.66 -8.42
C GLY A 127 -11.34 6.10 -7.12
N GLU A 128 -12.50 5.54 -6.83
CA GLU A 128 -13.28 5.78 -5.61
C GLU A 128 -12.54 5.32 -4.33
N VAL A 129 -11.51 4.45 -4.43
CA VAL A 129 -10.62 4.12 -3.30
C VAL A 129 -9.90 5.34 -2.73
N ARG A 130 -9.83 6.43 -3.50
CA ARG A 130 -9.32 7.73 -3.03
C ARG A 130 -10.30 8.46 -2.11
N ASN A 131 -11.56 8.04 -2.07
CA ASN A 131 -12.57 8.65 -1.21
C ASN A 131 -12.12 8.58 0.25
N GLU A 132 -12.03 9.74 0.88
CA GLU A 132 -11.56 9.87 2.25
C GLU A 132 -12.43 9.08 3.24
N ALA A 133 -13.74 9.07 3.06
CA ALA A 133 -14.64 8.32 3.92
C ALA A 133 -14.37 6.81 3.84
N TRP A 134 -13.99 6.29 2.66
CA TRP A 134 -13.59 4.89 2.53
C TRP A 134 -12.25 4.63 3.22
N ARG A 135 -11.24 5.47 2.97
CA ARG A 135 -9.90 5.32 3.57
C ARG A 135 -9.92 5.41 5.09
N ARG A 136 -10.82 6.21 5.66
CA ARG A 136 -11.01 6.34 7.11
C ARG A 136 -11.52 5.06 7.80
N GLN A 137 -12.09 4.10 7.07
CA GLN A 137 -12.53 2.84 7.66
C GLN A 137 -11.38 2.03 8.27
N PHE A 138 -10.15 2.26 7.84
CA PHE A 138 -8.95 1.63 8.37
C PHE A 138 -8.46 2.25 9.68
N SER A 139 -8.80 3.51 9.93
CA SER A 139 -8.33 4.25 11.10
C SER A 139 -8.78 3.60 12.40
N GLY A 140 -7.83 3.45 13.34
CA GLY A 140 -8.07 2.87 14.65
C GLY A 140 -8.17 1.35 14.67
N ARG A 141 -8.02 0.66 13.52
CA ARG A 141 -7.98 -0.80 13.48
C ARG A 141 -6.64 -1.29 14.02
N GLU A 142 -6.69 -2.35 14.86
CA GLU A 142 -5.54 -2.85 15.62
C GLU A 142 -5.22 -4.32 15.31
N SER A 143 -6.11 -5.02 14.61
CA SER A 143 -5.97 -6.44 14.33
C SER A 143 -6.52 -6.85 12.96
N LEU A 144 -6.04 -7.97 12.46
CA LEU A 144 -6.49 -8.56 11.18
C LEU A 144 -7.98 -8.90 11.18
N ASP A 145 -8.55 -9.24 12.34
CA ASP A 145 -9.97 -9.58 12.47
C ASP A 145 -10.90 -8.37 12.26
N GLN A 146 -10.34 -7.15 12.35
CA GLN A 146 -11.07 -5.90 12.11
C GLN A 146 -10.90 -5.40 10.66
N LEU A 147 -10.23 -6.14 9.80
CA LEU A 147 -9.89 -5.76 8.43
C LEU A 147 -10.46 -6.74 7.38
N ARG A 148 -11.55 -7.41 7.66
CA ARG A 148 -12.19 -8.32 6.71
C ARG A 148 -12.93 -7.50 5.65
N PHE A 149 -12.55 -7.71 4.39
CA PHE A 149 -13.22 -7.05 3.27
C PHE A 149 -14.71 -7.41 3.23
N GLU A 150 -15.56 -6.44 2.92
CA GLU A 150 -17.03 -6.46 2.93
C GLU A 150 -17.69 -6.65 4.31
N ALA A 151 -17.00 -7.24 5.27
CA ALA A 151 -17.50 -7.36 6.64
C ALA A 151 -17.20 -6.10 7.47
N ASP A 152 -15.91 -5.77 7.60
CA ASP A 152 -15.40 -4.66 8.42
C ASP A 152 -15.05 -3.42 7.59
N ILE A 153 -14.47 -3.65 6.41
CA ILE A 153 -14.15 -2.61 5.42
C ILE A 153 -15.15 -2.72 4.28
N LYS A 154 -16.05 -1.74 4.20
CA LYS A 154 -17.11 -1.74 3.19
C LYS A 154 -16.57 -1.43 1.82
N ASN A 155 -17.15 -2.11 0.84
CA ASN A 155 -16.86 -1.90 -0.57
C ASN A 155 -17.43 -0.56 -1.08
N ILE A 156 -16.91 -0.09 -2.23
CA ILE A 156 -17.51 0.95 -3.03
C ILE A 156 -17.96 0.34 -4.36
N ALA A 157 -19.20 0.58 -4.75
CA ALA A 157 -19.72 0.13 -6.04
C ALA A 157 -18.86 0.69 -7.18
N GLY A 158 -18.45 -0.17 -8.10
CA GLY A 158 -17.54 0.18 -9.21
C GLY A 158 -16.04 0.06 -8.89
N ALA A 159 -15.65 -0.03 -7.60
CA ALA A 159 -14.27 -0.14 -7.16
C ALA A 159 -13.95 -1.43 -6.39
N THR A 160 -14.74 -2.47 -6.53
CA THR A 160 -14.66 -3.71 -5.71
C THR A 160 -13.27 -4.33 -5.71
N LEU A 161 -12.63 -4.49 -6.89
CA LEU A 161 -11.29 -5.07 -6.97
C LEU A 161 -10.25 -4.18 -6.29
N SER A 162 -10.29 -2.88 -6.53
CA SER A 162 -9.37 -1.93 -5.91
C SER A 162 -9.53 -1.90 -4.39
N CYS A 163 -10.77 -1.86 -3.89
CA CYS A 163 -11.06 -1.92 -2.45
C CYS A 163 -10.58 -3.22 -1.82
N GLY A 164 -10.83 -4.36 -2.47
CA GLY A 164 -10.41 -5.69 -2.01
C GLY A 164 -8.89 -5.79 -1.92
N HIS A 165 -8.19 -5.50 -3.01
CA HIS A 165 -6.73 -5.64 -3.07
C HIS A 165 -6.00 -4.67 -2.12
N VAL A 166 -6.47 -3.41 -1.98
CA VAL A 166 -5.93 -2.50 -0.97
C VAL A 166 -6.17 -3.05 0.45
N THR A 167 -7.36 -3.58 0.73
CA THR A 167 -7.65 -4.18 2.04
C THR A 167 -6.75 -5.37 2.34
N GLU A 168 -6.53 -6.26 1.37
CA GLU A 168 -5.60 -7.39 1.49
C GLU A 168 -4.16 -6.92 1.70
N GLY A 169 -3.73 -5.89 0.96
CA GLY A 169 -2.42 -5.26 1.13
C GLY A 169 -2.23 -4.73 2.54
N VAL A 170 -3.20 -3.98 3.07
CA VAL A 170 -3.16 -3.45 4.45
C VAL A 170 -3.13 -4.57 5.49
N ARG A 171 -3.93 -5.64 5.32
CA ARG A 171 -3.88 -6.81 6.20
C ARG A 171 -2.47 -7.41 6.24
N TRP A 172 -1.84 -7.51 5.08
CA TRP A 172 -0.48 -8.01 4.99
C TRP A 172 0.54 -7.09 5.69
N LEU A 173 0.38 -5.75 5.59
CA LEU A 173 1.22 -4.78 6.30
C LEU A 173 1.06 -4.89 7.82
N VAL A 174 -0.17 -5.08 8.32
CA VAL A 174 -0.42 -5.27 9.76
C VAL A 174 0.25 -6.56 10.25
N ALA A 175 0.09 -7.67 9.54
CA ALA A 175 0.76 -8.93 9.90
C ALA A 175 2.29 -8.79 9.87
N LEU A 176 2.84 -8.13 8.85
CA LEU A 176 4.27 -7.85 8.75
C LEU A 176 4.77 -7.02 9.94
N TRP A 177 4.06 -5.96 10.29
CA TRP A 177 4.39 -5.11 11.43
C TRP A 177 4.38 -5.92 12.75
N GLU A 178 3.36 -6.73 12.98
CA GLU A 178 3.25 -7.59 14.16
C GLU A 178 4.42 -8.57 14.29
N VAL A 179 4.81 -9.19 13.17
CA VAL A 179 5.86 -10.22 13.16
C VAL A 179 7.27 -9.63 13.23
N SER A 180 7.51 -8.45 12.66
CA SER A 180 8.88 -7.96 12.46
C SER A 180 9.22 -6.67 13.20
N LEU A 181 8.24 -5.81 13.50
CA LEU A 181 8.48 -4.46 14.01
C LEU A 181 7.87 -4.19 15.38
N ARG A 182 6.93 -4.99 15.82
CA ARG A 182 6.27 -4.81 17.13
C ARG A 182 7.25 -4.80 18.29
N SER A 183 8.30 -5.61 18.22
CA SER A 183 9.36 -5.63 19.25
C SER A 183 10.15 -4.34 19.34
N ASP A 184 10.25 -3.58 18.23
CA ASP A 184 10.94 -2.29 18.20
C ASP A 184 10.20 -1.22 19.00
N THR A 185 8.89 -1.38 19.18
CA THR A 185 8.01 -0.46 19.88
C THR A 185 7.94 -0.73 21.39
N ALA A 186 8.44 -1.89 21.86
CA ALA A 186 8.46 -2.22 23.28
C ALA A 186 9.38 -1.27 24.05
N PRO A 187 8.97 -0.78 25.24
CA PRO A 187 9.81 0.02 26.11
C PRO A 187 11.15 -0.66 26.35
N GLN A 188 12.25 0.09 26.30
CA GLN A 188 13.62 -0.44 26.43
C GLN A 188 13.82 -1.35 27.65
N GLY A 189 13.09 -1.12 28.75
CA GLY A 189 13.13 -1.95 29.95
C GLY A 189 12.57 -3.37 29.81
N LEU A 190 11.71 -3.63 28.78
CA LEU A 190 11.21 -4.96 28.47
C LEU A 190 12.12 -5.72 27.51
N ARG A 191 12.86 -5.04 26.66
CA ARG A 191 13.83 -5.65 25.73
C ARG A 191 14.97 -6.33 26.47
N SER A 192 15.49 -5.72 27.56
CA SER A 192 16.54 -6.29 28.37
C SER A 192 16.10 -7.55 29.14
N ARG A 193 14.80 -7.66 29.50
CA ARG A 193 14.26 -8.84 30.19
C ARG A 193 14.02 -10.01 29.21
N GLN A 194 13.61 -9.75 27.98
CA GLN A 194 13.43 -10.79 26.97
C GLN A 194 14.76 -11.35 26.49
N ALA A 195 15.75 -10.50 26.19
CA ALA A 195 17.10 -10.93 25.86
C ALA A 195 17.73 -11.74 27.00
N GLY A 196 17.53 -11.31 28.26
CA GLY A 196 18.00 -12.03 29.46
C GLY A 196 17.33 -13.41 29.66
N SER A 197 16.08 -13.58 29.27
CA SER A 197 15.36 -14.86 29.36
C SER A 197 15.72 -15.86 28.25
N GLU A 198 16.10 -15.37 27.06
CA GLU A 198 16.51 -16.24 25.95
C GLU A 198 17.88 -16.85 26.17
N TRP A 199 18.87 -16.08 26.65
CA TRP A 199 20.18 -16.66 26.95
C TRP A 199 20.16 -17.57 28.17
N LEU A 200 19.30 -17.32 29.16
CA LEU A 200 19.10 -18.25 30.30
C LEU A 200 18.46 -19.58 29.84
N ARG A 201 17.52 -19.57 28.89
CA ARG A 201 16.98 -20.81 28.29
C ARG A 201 18.03 -21.55 27.47
N ALA A 202 18.90 -20.85 26.76
CA ALA A 202 19.99 -21.45 25.99
C ALA A 202 21.02 -22.14 26.90
N LEU A 203 21.26 -21.63 28.12
CA LEU A 203 22.18 -22.22 29.10
C LEU A 203 21.62 -23.46 29.82
N LEU A 204 20.28 -23.63 29.86
CA LEU A 204 19.63 -24.76 30.52
C LEU A 204 19.44 -25.98 29.61
N HIS A 205 19.84 -25.88 28.35
CA HIS A 205 19.76 -26.96 27.35
C HIS A 205 21.12 -27.51 26.91
N HIS A 206 22.18 -27.28 27.71
CA HIS A 206 23.49 -27.93 27.59
C HIS A 206 23.84 -28.82 28.79
#